data_c70762d84f425fdd85df9b56e9231f91
#
_entry.id   c70762d84f425fdd85df9b56e9231f91
#
_cell.length_a   1.000
_cell.length_b   1.000
_cell.length_c   1.000
_cell.angle_alpha   90.00
_cell.angle_beta   90.00
_cell.angle_gamma   90.00
#
_symmetry.space_group_name_H-M   'P 1'
#
loop_
_entity.id
_entity.type
_entity.pdbx_description
1 polymer ?
#
loop_
_entity_poly.entity_id
_entity_poly.type
_entity_poly.pdbx_seq_one_letter_code
_entity_poly.pdbx_strand_id
1 'polypeptide(L)'
;LNCAAFVGGIQFGMKNAADIFRNNLQITLNLLELGKAHKIKRIVNPISNCAYPGDATYFKEEEFWNGQLHESVMVYGHARKASWVGSWAYSRQFNLDVINLILSNMYGPEDHFEEERSHAFGALVMKIAEAHKNNLPSVSIWGTGKPIREWLHVDDGAEAMVRALDVEPYLDPINIGIGKGISIIELAEMISAVVGYKGKLVLDPSKPDGAFKKTVDGSIGIKYFNWKPSRSLQKGVEETVEYYINN
;
A
#
# COMPACT_ATOMS: atom_id res chain seq x y z
N LEU A 1 15.63 3.34 -7.68
CA LEU A 1 14.36 3.06 -7.01
C LEU A 1 13.21 3.17 -8.01
N ASN A 2 12.31 2.18 -8.02
CA ASN A 2 11.07 2.26 -8.80
C ASN A 2 9.95 2.84 -7.93
N CYS A 3 9.42 4.00 -8.31
CA CYS A 3 8.25 4.60 -7.66
C CYS A 3 7.03 4.66 -8.60
N ALA A 4 7.14 4.05 -9.79
CA ALA A 4 6.08 4.09 -10.79
C ALA A 4 5.04 2.97 -10.58
N ALA A 5 3.77 3.35 -10.56
CA ALA A 5 2.64 2.44 -10.59
C ALA A 5 1.41 3.13 -11.16
N PHE A 6 0.55 2.37 -11.83
CA PHE A 6 -0.79 2.81 -12.18
C PHE A 6 -1.78 2.14 -11.23
N VAL A 7 -2.23 2.89 -10.22
CA VAL A 7 -2.98 2.35 -9.08
C VAL A 7 -4.01 3.36 -8.56
N GLY A 8 -5.00 2.87 -7.84
CA GLY A 8 -6.02 3.64 -7.14
C GLY A 8 -6.84 2.73 -6.24
N GLY A 9 -7.85 3.27 -5.57
CA GLY A 9 -8.75 2.53 -4.70
C GLY A 9 -9.52 1.41 -5.42
N ILE A 10 -10.28 0.60 -4.67
CA ILE A 10 -10.99 -0.59 -5.19
C ILE A 10 -11.89 -0.25 -6.39
N GLN A 11 -12.66 0.83 -6.32
CA GLN A 11 -13.56 1.22 -7.43
C GLN A 11 -12.78 1.62 -8.68
N PHE A 12 -11.70 2.39 -8.52
CA PHE A 12 -10.79 2.72 -9.63
C PHE A 12 -10.23 1.44 -10.26
N GLY A 13 -9.82 0.48 -9.41
CA GLY A 13 -9.30 -0.81 -9.83
C GLY A 13 -10.28 -1.62 -10.67
N MET A 14 -11.53 -1.68 -10.26
CA MET A 14 -12.59 -2.39 -11.00
C MET A 14 -12.95 -1.71 -12.32
N LYS A 15 -13.05 -0.38 -12.34
CA LYS A 15 -13.38 0.41 -13.52
C LYS A 15 -12.27 0.38 -14.59
N ASN A 16 -11.01 0.33 -14.17
CA ASN A 16 -9.83 0.44 -15.03
C ASN A 16 -8.98 -0.86 -15.06
N ALA A 17 -9.60 -2.02 -14.88
CA ALA A 17 -8.88 -3.28 -14.68
C ALA A 17 -7.88 -3.61 -15.80
N ALA A 18 -8.27 -3.47 -17.07
CA ALA A 18 -7.40 -3.73 -18.21
C ALA A 18 -6.22 -2.74 -18.26
N ASP A 19 -6.46 -1.46 -17.97
CA ASP A 19 -5.41 -0.43 -17.97
C ASP A 19 -4.44 -0.64 -16.80
N ILE A 20 -4.94 -1.04 -15.63
CA ILE A 20 -4.09 -1.41 -14.48
C ILE A 20 -3.18 -2.57 -14.85
N PHE A 21 -3.71 -3.62 -15.45
CA PHE A 21 -2.92 -4.77 -15.87
C PHE A 21 -1.84 -4.36 -16.87
N ARG A 22 -2.26 -3.78 -18.00
CA ARG A 22 -1.37 -3.36 -19.08
C ARG A 22 -0.28 -2.42 -18.60
N ASN A 23 -0.64 -1.32 -17.94
CA ASN A 23 0.32 -0.29 -17.56
C ASN A 23 1.35 -0.79 -16.54
N ASN A 24 0.92 -1.57 -15.53
CA ASN A 24 1.86 -2.07 -14.54
C ASN A 24 2.80 -3.15 -15.10
N LEU A 25 2.34 -3.99 -16.04
CA LEU A 25 3.22 -4.90 -16.76
C LEU A 25 4.20 -4.14 -17.65
N GLN A 26 3.74 -3.12 -18.37
CA GLN A 26 4.61 -2.31 -19.24
C GLN A 26 5.67 -1.56 -18.43
N ILE A 27 5.30 -0.98 -17.27
CA ILE A 27 6.26 -0.35 -16.33
C ILE A 27 7.32 -1.38 -15.93
N THR A 28 6.90 -2.59 -15.56
CA THR A 28 7.82 -3.67 -15.15
C THR A 28 8.79 -4.03 -16.27
N LEU A 29 8.27 -4.30 -17.47
CA LEU A 29 9.09 -4.68 -18.61
C LEU A 29 10.11 -3.58 -18.99
N ASN A 30 9.64 -2.33 -19.05
CA ASN A 30 10.50 -1.19 -19.33
C ASN A 30 11.62 -1.05 -18.30
N LEU A 31 11.27 -1.19 -17.00
CA LEU A 31 12.24 -1.10 -15.91
C LEU A 31 13.33 -2.17 -16.02
N LEU A 32 12.95 -3.41 -16.28
CA LEU A 32 13.88 -4.53 -16.40
C LEU A 32 14.76 -4.42 -17.64
N GLU A 33 14.19 -4.06 -18.80
CA GLU A 33 14.96 -3.82 -20.03
C GLU A 33 15.94 -2.64 -19.90
N LEU A 34 15.51 -1.53 -19.29
CA LEU A 34 16.39 -0.39 -19.01
C LEU A 34 17.51 -0.78 -18.03
N GLY A 35 17.17 -1.52 -16.97
CA GLY A 35 18.15 -2.01 -16.00
C GLY A 35 19.24 -2.85 -16.66
N LYS A 36 18.84 -3.78 -17.52
CA LYS A 36 19.74 -4.62 -18.31
C LYS A 36 20.56 -3.78 -19.31
N ALA A 37 19.92 -2.93 -20.12
CA ALA A 37 20.58 -2.15 -21.17
C ALA A 37 21.64 -1.18 -20.61
N HIS A 38 21.33 -0.54 -19.49
CA HIS A 38 22.23 0.42 -18.83
C HIS A 38 23.10 -0.18 -17.73
N LYS A 39 23.10 -1.50 -17.58
CA LYS A 39 23.89 -2.22 -16.56
C LYS A 39 23.72 -1.62 -15.16
N ILE A 40 22.47 -1.32 -14.81
CA ILE A 40 22.14 -0.77 -13.49
C ILE A 40 22.57 -1.77 -12.41
N LYS A 41 23.32 -1.27 -11.42
CA LYS A 41 23.87 -2.10 -10.34
C LYS A 41 22.76 -2.79 -9.53
N ARG A 42 21.69 -2.06 -9.20
CA ARG A 42 20.57 -2.56 -8.42
C ARG A 42 19.28 -1.81 -8.73
N ILE A 43 18.18 -2.54 -8.75
CA ILE A 43 16.82 -2.00 -8.79
C ILE A 43 16.12 -2.37 -7.49
N VAL A 44 15.50 -1.40 -6.81
CA VAL A 44 14.55 -1.65 -5.71
C VAL A 44 13.15 -1.47 -6.26
N ASN A 45 12.37 -2.54 -6.22
CA ASN A 45 11.07 -2.64 -6.86
C ASN A 45 9.97 -2.92 -5.83
N PRO A 46 9.08 -1.96 -5.53
CA PRO A 46 7.98 -2.18 -4.62
C PRO A 46 6.92 -3.09 -5.25
N ILE A 47 6.51 -4.08 -4.46
CA ILE A 47 5.36 -4.95 -4.70
C ILE A 47 4.30 -4.61 -3.66
N SER A 48 3.04 -4.79 -3.98
CA SER A 48 1.95 -4.54 -3.04
C SER A 48 1.59 -5.78 -2.23
N ASN A 49 1.16 -5.59 -1.00
CA ASN A 49 0.53 -6.63 -0.19
C ASN A 49 -0.77 -7.18 -0.81
N CYS A 50 -1.32 -6.52 -1.83
CA CYS A 50 -2.41 -7.04 -2.66
C CYS A 50 -2.04 -8.33 -3.41
N ALA A 51 -0.75 -8.67 -3.50
CA ALA A 51 -0.27 -9.91 -4.11
C ALA A 51 -0.37 -11.13 -3.18
N TYR A 52 -0.76 -10.97 -1.91
CA TYR A 52 -1.02 -12.08 -1.01
C TYR A 52 -2.41 -12.72 -1.23
N PRO A 53 -2.60 -13.99 -0.80
CA PRO A 53 -3.91 -14.65 -0.84
C PRO A 53 -5.00 -13.84 -0.15
N GLY A 54 -6.21 -13.90 -0.72
CA GLY A 54 -7.35 -13.10 -0.24
C GLY A 54 -7.91 -13.53 1.10
N ASP A 55 -7.71 -14.79 1.47
CA ASP A 55 -8.14 -15.41 2.74
C ASP A 55 -7.07 -15.35 3.84
N ALA A 56 -5.83 -15.00 3.51
CA ALA A 56 -4.78 -14.81 4.50
C ALA A 56 -5.04 -13.57 5.35
N THR A 57 -4.80 -13.67 6.66
CA THR A 57 -5.03 -12.58 7.63
C THR A 57 -3.73 -11.99 8.18
N TYR A 58 -2.62 -12.70 8.03
CA TYR A 58 -1.28 -12.27 8.41
C TYR A 58 -0.31 -12.77 7.35
N PHE A 59 0.30 -11.86 6.62
CA PHE A 59 1.05 -12.16 5.41
C PHE A 59 2.53 -12.45 5.72
N LYS A 60 2.95 -13.67 5.46
CA LYS A 60 4.34 -14.09 5.53
C LYS A 60 4.87 -14.36 4.13
N GLU A 61 6.15 -14.10 3.89
CA GLU A 61 6.77 -14.24 2.57
C GLU A 61 6.62 -15.66 2.00
N GLU A 62 6.67 -16.67 2.84
CA GLU A 62 6.48 -18.08 2.46
C GLU A 62 5.09 -18.39 1.91
N GLU A 63 4.08 -17.55 2.23
CA GLU A 63 2.70 -17.69 1.78
C GLU A 63 2.39 -16.90 0.50
N PHE A 64 3.36 -16.16 -0.03
CA PHE A 64 3.17 -15.27 -1.17
C PHE A 64 2.52 -15.96 -2.39
N TRP A 65 2.80 -17.24 -2.60
CA TRP A 65 2.29 -18.03 -3.72
C TRP A 65 1.10 -18.92 -3.38
N ASN A 66 0.67 -18.96 -2.13
CA ASN A 66 -0.47 -19.77 -1.71
C ASN A 66 -1.79 -19.12 -2.14
N GLY A 67 -2.79 -19.95 -2.48
CA GLY A 67 -4.16 -19.54 -2.70
C GLY A 67 -4.41 -18.51 -3.81
N GLN A 68 -5.66 -18.08 -3.90
CA GLN A 68 -6.12 -17.07 -4.86
C GLN A 68 -6.11 -15.68 -4.24
N LEU A 69 -5.90 -14.67 -5.06
CA LEU A 69 -5.98 -13.28 -4.62
C LEU A 69 -7.45 -12.89 -4.39
N HIS A 70 -7.67 -11.94 -3.48
CA HIS A 70 -9.00 -11.38 -3.28
C HIS A 70 -9.49 -10.68 -4.56
N GLU A 71 -10.74 -10.94 -4.96
CA GLU A 71 -11.31 -10.46 -6.23
C GLU A 71 -11.11 -8.96 -6.45
N SER A 72 -11.34 -8.14 -5.41
CA SER A 72 -11.23 -6.67 -5.49
C SER A 72 -9.84 -6.14 -5.87
N VAL A 73 -8.79 -6.96 -5.76
CA VAL A 73 -7.40 -6.58 -6.04
C VAL A 73 -6.69 -7.57 -6.98
N MET A 74 -7.42 -8.54 -7.52
CA MET A 74 -6.89 -9.65 -8.31
C MET A 74 -5.99 -9.15 -9.46
N VAL A 75 -6.47 -8.20 -10.24
CA VAL A 75 -5.75 -7.70 -11.42
C VAL A 75 -4.43 -7.03 -11.03
N TYR A 76 -4.49 -6.11 -10.07
CA TYR A 76 -3.29 -5.41 -9.59
C TYR A 76 -2.32 -6.37 -8.90
N GLY A 77 -2.82 -7.26 -8.05
CA GLY A 77 -2.00 -8.24 -7.35
C GLY A 77 -1.27 -9.19 -8.31
N HIS A 78 -1.94 -9.68 -9.37
CA HIS A 78 -1.27 -10.52 -10.38
C HIS A 78 -0.23 -9.74 -11.20
N ALA A 79 -0.50 -8.48 -11.55
CA ALA A 79 0.51 -7.65 -12.21
C ALA A 79 1.75 -7.47 -11.32
N ARG A 80 1.58 -7.36 -10.00
CA ARG A 80 2.69 -7.28 -9.04
C ARG A 80 3.41 -8.62 -8.84
N LYS A 81 2.69 -9.75 -8.84
CA LYS A 81 3.32 -11.09 -8.90
C LYS A 81 4.14 -11.27 -10.18
N ALA A 82 3.60 -10.86 -11.32
CA ALA A 82 4.32 -10.90 -12.60
C ALA A 82 5.59 -10.02 -12.58
N SER A 83 5.57 -8.88 -11.88
CA SER A 83 6.74 -8.04 -11.67
C SER A 83 7.85 -8.79 -10.93
N TRP A 84 7.53 -9.54 -9.88
CA TRP A 84 8.51 -10.39 -9.21
C TRP A 84 9.03 -11.51 -10.12
N VAL A 85 8.15 -12.18 -10.87
CA VAL A 85 8.57 -13.24 -11.84
C VAL A 85 9.54 -12.67 -12.87
N GLY A 86 9.26 -11.47 -13.40
CA GLY A 86 10.18 -10.76 -14.30
C GLY A 86 11.52 -10.46 -13.63
N SER A 87 11.51 -9.96 -12.41
CA SER A 87 12.73 -9.70 -11.63
C SER A 87 13.56 -10.96 -11.46
N TRP A 88 12.92 -12.07 -11.10
CA TRP A 88 13.56 -13.37 -10.96
C TRP A 88 14.20 -13.84 -12.27
N ALA A 89 13.46 -13.75 -13.38
CA ALA A 89 13.94 -14.18 -14.70
C ALA A 89 15.15 -13.35 -15.16
N TYR A 90 15.09 -12.03 -15.04
CA TYR A 90 16.20 -11.14 -15.43
C TYR A 90 17.42 -11.28 -14.53
N SER A 91 17.21 -11.54 -13.24
CA SER A 91 18.30 -11.85 -12.33
C SER A 91 19.05 -13.12 -12.76
N ARG A 92 18.30 -14.18 -13.08
CA ARG A 92 18.89 -15.47 -13.50
C ARG A 92 19.58 -15.41 -14.85
N GLN A 93 18.99 -14.72 -15.81
CA GLN A 93 19.49 -14.70 -17.19
C GLN A 93 20.57 -13.64 -17.41
N PHE A 94 20.44 -12.49 -16.79
CA PHE A 94 21.28 -11.31 -17.07
C PHE A 94 22.07 -10.81 -15.86
N ASN A 95 21.97 -11.49 -14.72
CA ASN A 95 22.59 -11.09 -13.46
C ASN A 95 22.17 -9.67 -13.01
N LEU A 96 20.91 -9.29 -13.32
CA LEU A 96 20.34 -8.01 -12.88
C LEU A 96 19.92 -8.14 -11.42
N ASP A 97 20.49 -7.34 -10.53
CA ASP A 97 20.13 -7.34 -9.12
C ASP A 97 18.85 -6.54 -8.89
N VAL A 98 17.79 -7.24 -8.47
CA VAL A 98 16.48 -6.63 -8.18
C VAL A 98 16.01 -7.07 -6.79
N ILE A 99 15.87 -6.12 -5.87
CA ILE A 99 15.26 -6.37 -4.56
C ILE A 99 13.77 -5.97 -4.64
N ASN A 100 12.91 -6.92 -4.30
CA ASN A 100 11.46 -6.73 -4.33
C ASN A 100 10.92 -6.55 -2.91
N LEU A 101 10.27 -5.41 -2.64
CA LEU A 101 9.73 -5.06 -1.34
C LEU A 101 8.21 -5.13 -1.35
N ILE A 102 7.61 -5.95 -0.49
CA ILE A 102 6.15 -5.99 -0.31
C ILE A 102 5.78 -4.95 0.75
N LEU A 103 5.40 -3.77 0.28
CA LEU A 103 4.98 -2.68 1.16
C LEU A 103 3.56 -2.93 1.68
N SER A 104 3.34 -2.68 2.98
CA SER A 104 1.98 -2.63 3.54
C SER A 104 1.23 -1.39 3.01
N ASN A 105 0.00 -1.12 3.51
CA ASN A 105 -0.73 0.04 2.98
C ASN A 105 -0.02 1.33 3.41
N MET A 106 0.51 2.05 2.43
CA MET A 106 1.21 3.31 2.68
C MET A 106 0.21 4.46 2.83
N TYR A 107 0.57 5.43 3.65
CA TYR A 107 -0.18 6.66 3.89
C TYR A 107 0.77 7.79 4.27
N GLY A 108 0.33 9.03 4.17
CA GLY A 108 1.12 10.18 4.59
C GLY A 108 0.75 11.45 3.83
N PRO A 109 1.50 12.54 4.03
CA PRO A 109 1.44 13.72 3.17
C PRO A 109 1.58 13.36 1.69
N GLU A 110 0.99 14.15 0.82
CA GLU A 110 0.99 13.96 -0.65
C GLU A 110 0.25 12.69 -1.14
N ASP A 111 -0.57 12.03 -0.29
CA ASP A 111 -1.46 10.97 -0.74
C ASP A 111 -2.52 11.53 -1.73
N HIS A 112 -3.22 10.65 -2.43
CA HIS A 112 -4.35 11.03 -3.26
C HIS A 112 -5.59 11.25 -2.41
N PHE A 113 -6.11 12.48 -2.42
CA PHE A 113 -7.32 12.86 -1.68
C PHE A 113 -8.56 13.03 -2.60
N GLU A 114 -8.45 12.68 -3.89
CA GLU A 114 -9.56 12.73 -4.83
C GLU A 114 -10.44 11.48 -4.69
N GLU A 115 -11.77 11.65 -4.75
CA GLU A 115 -12.73 10.57 -4.53
C GLU A 115 -12.52 9.37 -5.47
N GLU A 116 -12.10 9.60 -6.72
CA GLU A 116 -11.92 8.53 -7.72
C GLU A 116 -10.68 7.66 -7.50
N ARG A 117 -9.59 8.22 -6.94
CA ARG A 117 -8.29 7.56 -6.84
C ARG A 117 -7.85 7.20 -5.43
N SER A 118 -8.41 7.89 -4.43
CA SER A 118 -8.01 7.72 -3.03
C SER A 118 -8.09 6.27 -2.57
N HIS A 119 -7.11 5.87 -1.78
CA HIS A 119 -7.22 4.72 -0.90
C HIS A 119 -8.01 5.07 0.37
N ALA A 120 -8.34 4.07 1.18
CA ALA A 120 -9.18 4.26 2.35
C ALA A 120 -8.69 5.36 3.30
N PHE A 121 -7.38 5.50 3.50
CA PHE A 121 -6.81 6.52 4.39
C PHE A 121 -7.06 7.94 3.86
N GLY A 122 -6.62 8.23 2.65
CA GLY A 122 -6.80 9.55 2.03
C GLY A 122 -8.27 9.92 1.88
N ALA A 123 -9.13 8.94 1.51
CA ALA A 123 -10.58 9.15 1.41
C ALA A 123 -11.22 9.50 2.76
N LEU A 124 -10.79 8.89 3.86
CA LEU A 124 -11.29 9.21 5.20
C LEU A 124 -10.83 10.60 5.65
N VAL A 125 -9.55 10.95 5.43
CA VAL A 125 -9.04 12.29 5.74
C VAL A 125 -9.84 13.35 4.99
N MET A 126 -9.98 13.22 3.67
CA MET A 126 -10.76 14.14 2.83
C MET A 126 -12.20 14.28 3.34
N LYS A 127 -12.93 13.17 3.47
CA LYS A 127 -14.35 13.20 3.86
C LYS A 127 -14.59 13.82 5.23
N ILE A 128 -13.75 13.50 6.22
CA ILE A 128 -13.91 13.98 7.59
C ILE A 128 -13.50 15.46 7.69
N ALA A 129 -12.43 15.87 7.03
CA ALA A 129 -12.01 17.26 7.01
C ALA A 129 -13.04 18.15 6.29
N GLU A 130 -13.56 17.73 5.13
CA GLU A 130 -14.61 18.46 4.42
C GLU A 130 -15.92 18.53 5.23
N ALA A 131 -16.29 17.45 5.91
CA ALA A 131 -17.46 17.46 6.79
C ALA A 131 -17.30 18.41 7.98
N HIS A 132 -16.10 18.48 8.55
CA HIS A 132 -15.78 19.44 9.61
C HIS A 132 -15.89 20.88 9.08
N LYS A 133 -15.22 21.18 7.97
CA LYS A 133 -15.22 22.50 7.32
C LYS A 133 -16.63 22.99 7.00
N ASN A 134 -17.49 22.08 6.53
CA ASN A 134 -18.86 22.41 6.13
C ASN A 134 -19.91 22.20 7.25
N ASN A 135 -19.48 21.91 8.49
CA ASN A 135 -20.36 21.65 9.64
C ASN A 135 -21.43 20.58 9.36
N LEU A 136 -21.09 19.52 8.62
CA LEU A 136 -22.01 18.45 8.30
C LEU A 136 -22.32 17.61 9.56
N PRO A 137 -23.58 17.17 9.74
CA PRO A 137 -23.97 16.42 10.93
C PRO A 137 -23.44 14.97 10.94
N SER A 138 -23.06 14.44 9.78
CA SER A 138 -22.55 13.07 9.65
C SER A 138 -21.64 12.88 8.44
N VAL A 139 -20.77 11.85 8.52
CA VAL A 139 -19.91 11.36 7.44
C VAL A 139 -20.21 9.89 7.18
N SER A 140 -20.38 9.50 5.92
CA SER A 140 -20.54 8.11 5.52
C SER A 140 -19.19 7.41 5.43
N ILE A 141 -19.04 6.33 6.19
CA ILE A 141 -17.89 5.41 6.17
C ILE A 141 -18.31 4.16 5.42
N TRP A 142 -17.62 3.86 4.31
CA TRP A 142 -17.96 2.71 3.48
C TRP A 142 -17.73 1.38 4.18
N GLY A 143 -18.65 0.44 3.96
CA GLY A 143 -18.62 -0.91 4.49
C GLY A 143 -19.07 -0.99 5.94
N THR A 144 -18.65 -2.06 6.60
CA THR A 144 -18.98 -2.34 8.01
C THR A 144 -18.06 -1.64 9.01
N GLY A 145 -16.98 -1.00 8.55
CA GLY A 145 -15.94 -0.42 9.38
C GLY A 145 -15.03 -1.44 10.08
N LYS A 146 -15.35 -2.74 10.01
CA LYS A 146 -14.63 -3.82 10.69
C LYS A 146 -13.30 -4.25 10.06
N PRO A 147 -13.09 -4.13 8.73
CA PRO A 147 -11.84 -4.57 8.12
C PRO A 147 -10.62 -3.93 8.77
N ILE A 148 -9.61 -4.78 9.03
CA ILE A 148 -8.36 -4.37 9.68
C ILE A 148 -7.32 -4.09 8.60
N ARG A 149 -6.66 -2.95 8.69
CA ARG A 149 -5.56 -2.53 7.82
C ARG A 149 -4.35 -2.12 8.62
N GLU A 150 -3.21 -2.54 8.16
CA GLU A 150 -1.93 -2.02 8.60
C GLU A 150 -1.60 -0.77 7.80
N TRP A 151 -1.05 0.22 8.47
CA TRP A 151 -0.71 1.51 7.89
C TRP A 151 0.76 1.82 8.09
N LEU A 152 1.52 1.90 7.00
CA LEU A 152 2.93 2.24 7.00
C LEU A 152 3.10 3.69 6.52
N HIS A 153 3.73 4.54 7.34
CA HIS A 153 3.98 5.92 6.93
C HIS A 153 4.90 5.96 5.71
N VAL A 154 4.65 6.89 4.79
CA VAL A 154 5.39 7.01 3.53
C VAL A 154 6.90 7.18 3.75
N ASP A 155 7.34 7.96 4.75
CA ASP A 155 8.75 8.15 5.07
C ASP A 155 9.41 6.85 5.56
N ASP A 156 8.72 6.07 6.38
CA ASP A 156 9.23 4.77 6.84
C ASP A 156 9.37 3.78 5.66
N GLY A 157 8.41 3.78 4.75
CA GLY A 157 8.49 2.99 3.52
C GLY A 157 9.63 3.44 2.61
N ALA A 158 9.79 4.74 2.44
CA ALA A 158 10.89 5.31 1.65
C ALA A 158 12.26 4.99 2.26
N GLU A 159 12.40 5.08 3.58
CA GLU A 159 13.64 4.69 4.27
C GLU A 159 13.98 3.22 4.03
N ALA A 160 13.01 2.31 4.13
CA ALA A 160 13.22 0.89 3.82
C ALA A 160 13.71 0.70 2.38
N MET A 161 13.11 1.41 1.41
CA MET A 161 13.54 1.36 0.00
C MET A 161 14.97 1.87 -0.20
N VAL A 162 15.36 2.95 0.50
CA VAL A 162 16.72 3.48 0.41
C VAL A 162 17.72 2.49 1.03
N ARG A 163 17.42 1.92 2.19
CA ARG A 163 18.29 0.92 2.83
C ARG A 163 18.46 -0.35 2.00
N ALA A 164 17.46 -0.71 1.20
CA ALA A 164 17.56 -1.84 0.27
C ALA A 164 18.62 -1.67 -0.84
N LEU A 165 19.15 -0.45 -1.02
CA LEU A 165 20.25 -0.21 -1.97
C LEU A 165 21.59 -0.77 -1.48
N ASP A 166 21.81 -0.88 -0.17
CA ASP A 166 23.11 -1.14 0.45
C ASP A 166 23.21 -2.51 1.14
N VAL A 167 22.26 -3.41 0.91
CA VAL A 167 22.29 -4.77 1.46
C VAL A 167 22.81 -5.78 0.45
N GLU A 168 23.09 -7.03 0.87
CA GLU A 168 23.41 -8.12 -0.04
C GLU A 168 22.23 -8.40 -1.00
N PRO A 169 22.46 -9.00 -2.18
CA PRO A 169 21.38 -9.40 -3.08
C PRO A 169 20.40 -10.39 -2.44
N TYR A 170 19.11 -10.14 -2.61
CA TYR A 170 18.06 -11.01 -2.11
C TYR A 170 16.93 -11.11 -3.13
N LEU A 171 16.69 -12.30 -3.65
CA LEU A 171 15.81 -12.49 -4.79
C LEU A 171 14.33 -12.65 -4.40
N ASP A 172 14.05 -13.28 -3.24
CA ASP A 172 12.69 -13.45 -2.77
C ASP A 172 12.10 -12.11 -2.31
N PRO A 173 10.78 -11.92 -2.36
CA PRO A 173 10.18 -10.68 -1.90
C PRO A 173 10.30 -10.54 -0.38
N ILE A 174 10.49 -9.31 0.09
CA ILE A 174 10.66 -8.99 1.52
C ILE A 174 9.52 -8.09 1.97
N ASN A 175 8.83 -8.49 3.03
CA ASN A 175 7.78 -7.70 3.65
C ASN A 175 8.33 -6.46 4.38
N ILE A 176 7.68 -5.32 4.13
CA ILE A 176 7.93 -4.05 4.81
C ILE A 176 6.64 -3.60 5.49
N GLY A 177 6.62 -3.73 6.80
CA GLY A 177 5.46 -3.42 7.60
C GLY A 177 5.74 -3.54 9.10
N ILE A 178 4.70 -3.29 9.90
CA ILE A 178 4.78 -3.25 11.38
C ILE A 178 4.09 -4.44 12.06
N GLY A 179 3.37 -5.27 11.30
CA GLY A 179 2.64 -6.44 11.80
C GLY A 179 1.38 -6.11 12.61
N LYS A 180 0.99 -4.85 12.71
CA LYS A 180 -0.17 -4.38 13.48
C LYS A 180 -1.07 -3.53 12.62
N GLY A 181 -2.38 -3.76 12.74
CA GLY A 181 -3.40 -2.98 12.05
C GLY A 181 -4.49 -2.53 13.00
N ILE A 182 -5.28 -1.58 12.54
CA ILE A 182 -6.52 -1.12 13.18
C ILE A 182 -7.68 -1.27 12.21
N SER A 183 -8.90 -1.27 12.74
CA SER A 183 -10.10 -1.27 11.91
C SER A 183 -10.31 0.08 11.20
N ILE A 184 -11.08 0.05 10.12
CA ILE A 184 -11.42 1.28 9.38
C ILE A 184 -12.18 2.27 10.26
N ILE A 185 -13.05 1.77 11.16
CA ILE A 185 -13.79 2.67 12.07
C ILE A 185 -12.84 3.31 13.11
N GLU A 186 -11.91 2.55 13.71
CA GLU A 186 -10.90 3.12 14.63
C GLU A 186 -10.03 4.18 13.95
N LEU A 187 -9.65 3.95 12.67
CA LEU A 187 -8.93 4.96 11.90
C LEU A 187 -9.79 6.22 11.69
N ALA A 188 -11.06 6.07 11.33
CA ALA A 188 -11.97 7.20 11.12
C ALA A 188 -12.19 8.00 12.43
N GLU A 189 -12.30 7.32 13.58
CA GLU A 189 -12.38 7.95 14.89
C GLU A 189 -11.12 8.74 15.24
N MET A 190 -9.93 8.17 14.95
CA MET A 190 -8.65 8.84 15.15
C MET A 190 -8.54 10.11 14.28
N ILE A 191 -8.88 10.02 12.99
CA ILE A 191 -8.90 11.16 12.07
C ILE A 191 -9.90 12.23 12.57
N SER A 192 -11.11 11.81 12.98
CA SER A 192 -12.12 12.73 13.52
C SER A 192 -11.62 13.49 14.75
N ALA A 193 -10.90 12.82 15.63
CA ALA A 193 -10.32 13.45 16.82
C ALA A 193 -9.27 14.50 16.44
N VAL A 194 -8.39 14.19 15.47
CA VAL A 194 -7.34 15.11 14.99
C VAL A 194 -7.95 16.32 14.27
N VAL A 195 -8.93 16.10 13.39
CA VAL A 195 -9.65 17.17 12.68
C VAL A 195 -10.51 18.01 13.62
N GLY A 196 -10.92 17.47 14.78
CA GLY A 196 -11.86 18.10 15.69
C GLY A 196 -13.33 17.95 15.26
N TYR A 197 -13.63 17.00 14.35
CA TYR A 197 -14.99 16.75 13.87
C TYR A 197 -15.87 16.15 14.98
N LYS A 198 -17.07 16.72 15.16
CA LYS A 198 -18.04 16.35 16.21
C LYS A 198 -19.31 15.68 15.67
N GLY A 199 -19.43 15.56 14.35
CA GLY A 199 -20.56 14.88 13.72
C GLY A 199 -20.49 13.35 13.87
N LYS A 200 -21.49 12.65 13.37
CA LYS A 200 -21.59 11.20 13.47
C LYS A 200 -20.82 10.51 12.32
N LEU A 201 -20.09 9.44 12.64
CA LEU A 201 -19.57 8.49 11.65
C LEU A 201 -20.68 7.45 11.40
N VAL A 202 -21.19 7.39 10.17
CA VAL A 202 -22.30 6.50 9.78
C VAL A 202 -21.77 5.44 8.82
N LEU A 203 -21.88 4.17 9.23
CA LEU A 203 -21.45 3.05 8.39
C LEU A 203 -22.41 2.84 7.22
N ASP A 204 -21.86 2.58 6.02
CA ASP A 204 -22.62 2.26 4.82
C ASP A 204 -22.31 0.84 4.34
N PRO A 205 -23.00 -0.19 4.85
CA PRO A 205 -22.75 -1.58 4.49
C PRO A 205 -23.16 -1.94 3.05
N SER A 206 -23.76 -1.02 2.29
CA SER A 206 -24.00 -1.22 0.86
C SER A 206 -22.72 -1.13 0.03
N LYS A 207 -21.65 -0.60 0.60
CA LYS A 207 -20.33 -0.50 -0.03
C LYS A 207 -19.44 -1.67 0.38
N PRO A 208 -18.50 -2.09 -0.49
CA PRO A 208 -17.65 -3.25 -0.22
C PRO A 208 -16.63 -2.98 0.90
N ASP A 209 -16.42 -3.97 1.75
CA ASP A 209 -15.37 -3.98 2.78
C ASP A 209 -13.96 -4.31 2.23
N GLY A 210 -13.90 -5.07 1.13
CA GLY A 210 -12.66 -5.71 0.67
C GLY A 210 -12.23 -6.87 1.59
N ALA A 211 -10.95 -7.25 1.55
CA ALA A 211 -10.43 -8.32 2.41
C ALA A 211 -10.56 -7.98 3.91
N PHE A 212 -10.90 -8.98 4.73
CA PHE A 212 -11.19 -8.76 6.16
C PHE A 212 -10.00 -8.21 6.95
N LYS A 213 -8.80 -8.74 6.73
CA LYS A 213 -7.58 -8.29 7.42
C LYS A 213 -6.39 -8.32 6.47
N LYS A 214 -5.56 -7.27 6.55
CA LYS A 214 -4.29 -7.17 5.83
C LYS A 214 -3.23 -6.62 6.76
N THR A 215 -2.40 -7.51 7.28
CA THR A 215 -1.21 -7.18 8.08
C THR A 215 -0.05 -8.04 7.60
N VAL A 216 1.16 -7.53 7.60
CA VAL A 216 2.34 -8.24 7.09
C VAL A 216 3.33 -8.56 8.20
N ASP A 217 3.99 -9.71 8.14
CA ASP A 217 5.13 -10.00 8.97
C ASP A 217 6.37 -9.27 8.42
N GLY A 218 6.72 -8.15 9.02
CA GLY A 218 7.89 -7.35 8.63
C GLY A 218 9.21 -7.81 9.23
N SER A 219 9.24 -8.94 9.95
CA SER A 219 10.42 -9.37 10.73
C SER A 219 11.68 -9.57 9.89
N ILE A 220 11.55 -10.12 8.67
CA ILE A 220 12.67 -10.28 7.73
C ILE A 220 13.19 -8.90 7.31
N GLY A 221 12.32 -8.01 6.85
CA GLY A 221 12.70 -6.66 6.43
C GLY A 221 13.37 -5.84 7.54
N ILE A 222 12.80 -5.87 8.75
CA ILE A 222 13.37 -5.21 9.94
C ILE A 222 14.81 -5.68 10.20
N LYS A 223 15.03 -6.99 10.19
CA LYS A 223 16.34 -7.57 10.43
C LYS A 223 17.30 -7.31 9.26
N TYR A 224 16.83 -7.54 8.03
CA TYR A 224 17.69 -7.53 6.84
C TYR A 224 18.19 -6.13 6.49
N PHE A 225 17.34 -5.11 6.65
CA PHE A 225 17.68 -3.72 6.39
C PHE A 225 18.20 -2.98 7.63
N ASN A 226 18.30 -3.65 8.79
CA ASN A 226 18.55 -2.98 10.08
C ASN A 226 17.66 -1.73 10.24
N TRP A 227 16.38 -1.89 9.95
CA TRP A 227 15.37 -0.83 9.87
C TRP A 227 14.16 -1.19 10.71
N LYS A 228 13.47 -0.20 11.19
CA LYS A 228 12.15 -0.34 11.80
C LYS A 228 11.33 0.93 11.57
N PRO A 229 10.01 0.82 11.42
CA PRO A 229 9.15 1.99 11.37
C PRO A 229 9.35 2.87 12.60
N SER A 230 9.47 4.16 12.39
CA SER A 230 9.72 5.15 13.44
C SER A 230 8.48 6.01 13.74
N ARG A 231 7.56 6.15 12.77
CA ARG A 231 6.36 6.97 12.93
C ARG A 231 5.24 6.17 13.62
N SER A 232 4.73 6.71 14.73
CA SER A 232 3.46 6.20 15.28
C SER A 232 2.30 6.55 14.36
N LEU A 233 1.25 5.70 14.32
CA LEU A 233 0.07 5.97 13.50
C LEU A 233 -0.58 7.30 13.89
N GLN A 234 -0.67 7.62 15.19
CA GLN A 234 -1.24 8.89 15.66
C GLN A 234 -0.49 10.09 15.06
N LYS A 235 0.85 10.08 15.09
CA LYS A 235 1.66 11.16 14.54
C LYS A 235 1.51 11.28 13.03
N GLY A 236 1.49 10.16 12.32
CA GLY A 236 1.27 10.15 10.87
C GLY A 236 -0.12 10.64 10.47
N VAL A 237 -1.17 10.34 11.25
CA VAL A 237 -2.52 10.91 11.04
C VAL A 237 -2.49 12.43 11.21
N GLU A 238 -1.83 12.94 12.26
CA GLU A 238 -1.69 14.39 12.48
C GLU A 238 -1.00 15.07 11.28
N GLU A 239 0.13 14.54 10.84
CA GLU A 239 0.90 15.07 9.71
C GLU A 239 0.09 15.05 8.39
N THR A 240 -0.65 13.96 8.14
CA THR A 240 -1.46 13.81 6.92
C THR A 240 -2.67 14.75 6.92
N VAL A 241 -3.34 14.87 8.06
CA VAL A 241 -4.48 15.81 8.22
C VAL A 241 -4.02 17.25 8.09
N GLU A 242 -2.91 17.62 8.74
CA GLU A 242 -2.31 18.95 8.64
C GLU A 242 -1.95 19.29 7.19
N TYR A 243 -1.32 18.36 6.48
CA TYR A 243 -1.02 18.52 5.06
C TYR A 243 -2.29 18.77 4.24
N TYR A 244 -3.33 17.95 4.42
CA TYR A 244 -4.58 18.08 3.66
C TYR A 244 -5.31 19.41 3.92
N ILE A 245 -5.31 19.89 5.16
CA ILE A 245 -5.99 21.15 5.51
C ILE A 245 -5.27 22.39 4.95
N ASN A 246 -3.94 22.33 4.84
CA ASN A 246 -3.11 23.46 4.44
C ASN A 246 -2.85 23.54 2.92
N ASN A 247 -3.24 22.54 2.13
CA ASN A 247 -3.07 22.48 0.68
C ASN A 247 -4.39 22.28 -0.07
#